data_d961b17199a2e927e0a9ef0a3f2d5d5d
#
_entry.id   d961b17199a2e927e0a9ef0a3f2d5d5d
#
_cell.length_a   1.000
_cell.length_b   1.000
_cell.length_c   1.000
_cell.angle_alpha   90.00
_cell.angle_beta   90.00
_cell.angle_gamma   90.00
#
_symmetry.space_group_name_H-M   'P 1'
#
loop_
_entity.id
_entity.type
_entity.pdbx_description
1 polymer ?
#
loop_
_entity_poly.entity_id
_entity_poly.type
_entity_poly.pdbx_seq_one_letter_code
_entity_poly.pdbx_strand_id
1 'polypeptide(L)'
;SGSIRILANETTELTLAYNNIKVIVKGDIAGTAINRPLSEADIHSRISKMGETCFSLTHLKVITDNQSFVPVKSLNELRRQACMELQSAILSHNTPDRASTTYAPLNVKEQPASDITNQLYASVTTLEQLEQVVVCPEITGVYIAADLVIDEKLQKSVFRQMKCAPDKKYYLALPYILRKRSYGFLEKYAQLLNMDIFCGVLIRNMEELQWLLDIDYSGQYVSDYTVYFWNRQTSQLLDHYLML
;
A
#
# COMPACT_ATOMS: atom_id res chain seq x y z
N SER A 1 -15.46 -15.81 -15.53
CA SER A 1 -16.22 -16.75 -16.39
C SER A 1 -17.16 -17.59 -15.57
N GLY A 2 -18.18 -18.22 -16.23
CA GLY A 2 -19.13 -19.09 -15.55
C GLY A 2 -19.76 -20.13 -16.47
N SER A 3 -20.41 -21.13 -15.86
CA SER A 3 -21.30 -22.06 -16.56
C SER A 3 -22.50 -22.40 -15.69
N ILE A 4 -23.66 -22.51 -16.30
CA ILE A 4 -24.88 -22.97 -15.63
C ILE A 4 -25.44 -24.19 -16.32
N ARG A 5 -25.89 -25.17 -15.52
CA ARG A 5 -26.51 -26.39 -15.97
C ARG A 5 -27.94 -26.46 -15.40
N ILE A 6 -28.91 -26.58 -16.30
CA ILE A 6 -30.32 -26.71 -15.98
C ILE A 6 -30.92 -27.84 -16.84
N LEU A 7 -31.16 -28.96 -16.24
CA LEU A 7 -31.77 -30.15 -16.89
C LEU A 7 -32.99 -30.58 -16.10
N ALA A 8 -34.04 -31.04 -16.77
CA ALA A 8 -35.29 -31.45 -16.12
C ALA A 8 -35.06 -32.57 -15.10
N ASN A 9 -35.66 -32.41 -13.92
CA ASN A 9 -35.54 -33.33 -12.77
C ASN A 9 -34.11 -33.46 -12.19
N GLU A 10 -33.20 -32.58 -12.58
CA GLU A 10 -31.85 -32.49 -11.98
C GLU A 10 -31.72 -31.20 -11.15
N THR A 11 -30.77 -31.22 -10.21
CA THR A 11 -30.40 -30.05 -9.43
C THR A 11 -29.70 -29.00 -10.34
N THR A 12 -30.16 -27.77 -10.29
CA THR A 12 -29.53 -26.67 -11.02
C THR A 12 -28.15 -26.41 -10.45
N GLU A 13 -27.13 -26.30 -11.29
CA GLU A 13 -25.76 -25.98 -10.86
C GLU A 13 -25.26 -24.74 -11.55
N LEU A 14 -24.72 -23.79 -10.76
CA LEU A 14 -23.99 -22.61 -11.25
C LEU A 14 -22.54 -22.70 -10.82
N THR A 15 -21.67 -22.66 -11.79
CA THR A 15 -20.23 -22.56 -11.57
C THR A 15 -19.77 -21.15 -11.91
N LEU A 16 -19.05 -20.50 -11.01
CA LEU A 16 -18.33 -19.26 -11.28
C LEU A 16 -16.83 -19.46 -11.08
N ALA A 17 -16.02 -18.83 -11.91
CA ALA A 17 -14.58 -18.92 -11.82
C ALA A 17 -13.91 -17.56 -12.05
N TYR A 18 -12.89 -17.29 -11.24
CA TYR A 18 -12.01 -16.16 -11.34
C TYR A 18 -10.55 -16.62 -11.16
N ASN A 19 -9.72 -16.43 -12.17
CA ASN A 19 -8.38 -17.00 -12.22
C ASN A 19 -8.42 -18.53 -11.95
N ASN A 20 -7.69 -19.00 -10.95
CA ASN A 20 -7.63 -20.40 -10.56
C ASN A 20 -8.68 -20.80 -9.50
N ILE A 21 -9.50 -19.85 -9.05
CA ILE A 21 -10.52 -20.07 -8.03
C ILE A 21 -11.84 -20.39 -8.72
N LYS A 22 -12.46 -21.51 -8.35
CA LYS A 22 -13.71 -21.99 -8.89
C LYS A 22 -14.66 -22.37 -7.76
N VAL A 23 -15.91 -21.92 -7.84
CA VAL A 23 -16.99 -22.32 -6.93
C VAL A 23 -18.12 -22.94 -7.72
N ILE A 24 -18.81 -23.92 -7.10
CA ILE A 24 -19.95 -24.63 -7.68
C ILE A 24 -21.08 -24.56 -6.66
N VAL A 25 -22.16 -23.91 -7.03
CA VAL A 25 -23.32 -23.75 -6.17
C VAL A 25 -24.52 -24.53 -6.76
N LYS A 26 -25.21 -25.29 -5.91
CA LYS A 26 -26.37 -26.05 -6.26
C LYS A 26 -27.64 -25.31 -5.83
N GLY A 27 -28.58 -25.17 -6.76
CA GLY A 27 -29.88 -24.58 -6.53
C GLY A 27 -31.00 -25.62 -6.46
N ASP A 28 -32.22 -25.17 -6.74
CA ASP A 28 -33.40 -26.00 -6.76
C ASP A 28 -33.35 -27.03 -7.89
N ILE A 29 -34.14 -28.10 -7.73
CA ILE A 29 -34.35 -29.10 -8.80
C ILE A 29 -35.19 -28.42 -9.90
N ALA A 30 -34.69 -28.48 -11.13
CA ALA A 30 -35.45 -28.00 -12.29
C ALA A 30 -36.64 -28.89 -12.61
N GLY A 31 -37.82 -28.29 -12.67
CA GLY A 31 -39.03 -29.00 -13.11
C GLY A 31 -39.12 -29.08 -14.65
N THR A 32 -40.02 -29.93 -15.15
CA THR A 32 -40.40 -29.90 -16.56
C THR A 32 -41.35 -28.72 -16.81
N ALA A 33 -41.10 -27.93 -17.87
CA ALA A 33 -41.94 -26.79 -18.21
C ALA A 33 -43.34 -27.23 -18.68
N ILE A 34 -44.40 -26.68 -18.09
CA ILE A 34 -45.79 -26.92 -18.48
C ILE A 34 -46.17 -26.08 -19.67
N ASN A 35 -45.82 -24.81 -19.66
CA ASN A 35 -46.24 -23.85 -20.71
C ASN A 35 -45.05 -23.34 -21.58
N ARG A 36 -44.03 -22.77 -20.93
CA ARG A 36 -42.86 -22.23 -21.64
C ARG A 36 -41.56 -22.63 -20.92
N PRO A 37 -40.69 -23.38 -21.59
CA PRO A 37 -39.38 -23.66 -21.04
C PRO A 37 -38.51 -22.42 -20.99
N LEU A 38 -37.47 -22.43 -20.14
CA LEU A 38 -36.46 -21.39 -20.10
C LEU A 38 -35.58 -21.49 -21.33
N SER A 39 -35.51 -20.42 -22.12
CA SER A 39 -34.58 -20.34 -23.21
C SER A 39 -33.15 -20.04 -22.71
N GLU A 40 -32.15 -20.43 -23.49
CA GLU A 40 -30.76 -20.08 -23.21
C GLU A 40 -30.55 -18.56 -23.05
N ALA A 41 -31.22 -17.75 -23.87
CA ALA A 41 -31.18 -16.30 -23.78
C ALA A 41 -31.78 -15.76 -22.47
N ASP A 42 -32.89 -16.36 -21.99
CA ASP A 42 -33.52 -15.97 -20.72
C ASP A 42 -32.57 -16.28 -19.55
N ILE A 43 -31.97 -17.46 -19.56
CA ILE A 43 -31.00 -17.90 -18.52
C ILE A 43 -29.80 -16.95 -18.54
N HIS A 44 -29.21 -16.71 -19.73
CA HIS A 44 -28.05 -15.84 -19.90
C HIS A 44 -28.33 -14.43 -19.38
N SER A 45 -29.47 -13.83 -19.76
CA SER A 45 -29.82 -12.48 -19.37
C SER A 45 -30.00 -12.29 -17.86
N ARG A 46 -30.37 -13.36 -17.13
CA ARG A 46 -30.58 -13.31 -15.69
C ARG A 46 -29.33 -13.58 -14.90
N ILE A 47 -28.52 -14.53 -15.33
CA ILE A 47 -27.27 -14.89 -14.65
C ILE A 47 -26.22 -13.82 -14.88
N SER A 48 -26.18 -13.21 -16.05
CA SER A 48 -25.21 -12.13 -16.38
C SER A 48 -25.45 -10.83 -15.61
N LYS A 49 -26.62 -10.63 -14.98
CA LYS A 49 -26.92 -9.46 -14.17
C LYS A 49 -26.24 -9.56 -12.78
N MET A 50 -24.95 -9.27 -12.71
CA MET A 50 -24.17 -9.37 -11.46
C MET A 50 -24.56 -8.33 -10.39
N GLY A 51 -25.45 -7.39 -10.71
CA GLY A 51 -26.04 -6.42 -9.75
C GLY A 51 -24.99 -5.55 -9.08
N GLU A 52 -25.12 -5.39 -7.78
CA GLU A 52 -24.22 -4.57 -6.94
C GLU A 52 -22.94 -5.32 -6.52
N THR A 53 -22.59 -6.42 -7.20
CA THR A 53 -21.36 -7.15 -6.92
C THR A 53 -20.16 -6.53 -7.62
N CYS A 54 -18.94 -6.79 -7.11
CA CYS A 54 -17.69 -6.38 -7.76
C CYS A 54 -17.33 -7.21 -9.00
N PHE A 55 -18.19 -8.15 -9.41
CA PHE A 55 -17.94 -9.07 -10.51
C PHE A 55 -18.61 -8.63 -11.81
N SER A 56 -17.94 -8.91 -12.93
CA SER A 56 -18.46 -8.82 -14.28
C SER A 56 -18.31 -10.18 -14.95
N LEU A 57 -19.41 -10.73 -15.48
CA LEU A 57 -19.39 -12.02 -16.15
C LEU A 57 -19.10 -11.83 -17.64
N THR A 58 -17.86 -12.11 -18.06
CA THR A 58 -17.40 -11.93 -19.44
C THR A 58 -17.78 -13.08 -20.36
N HIS A 59 -17.96 -14.28 -19.79
CA HIS A 59 -18.32 -15.48 -20.54
C HIS A 59 -19.20 -16.38 -19.66
N LEU A 60 -20.36 -16.78 -20.21
CA LEU A 60 -21.28 -17.74 -19.56
C LEU A 60 -21.62 -18.86 -20.55
N LYS A 61 -21.29 -20.11 -20.17
CA LYS A 61 -21.73 -21.30 -20.88
C LYS A 61 -23.06 -21.78 -20.28
N VAL A 62 -24.12 -21.86 -21.08
CA VAL A 62 -25.41 -22.39 -20.68
C VAL A 62 -25.55 -23.82 -21.18
N ILE A 63 -25.94 -24.75 -20.31
CA ILE A 63 -26.23 -26.16 -20.62
C ILE A 63 -27.67 -26.42 -20.22
N THR A 64 -28.57 -26.56 -21.18
CA THR A 64 -30.00 -26.79 -20.97
C THR A 64 -30.54 -27.82 -21.95
N ASP A 65 -31.61 -28.52 -21.56
CA ASP A 65 -32.37 -29.43 -22.42
C ASP A 65 -33.51 -28.74 -23.17
N ASN A 66 -33.71 -27.44 -22.94
CA ASN A 66 -34.81 -26.62 -23.48
C ASN A 66 -36.22 -27.13 -23.12
N GLN A 67 -36.33 -27.99 -22.09
CA GLN A 67 -37.59 -28.50 -21.57
C GLN A 67 -37.78 -28.17 -20.09
N SER A 68 -36.71 -27.67 -19.47
CA SER A 68 -36.65 -27.36 -18.06
C SER A 68 -37.26 -26.03 -17.71
N PHE A 69 -37.78 -25.93 -16.49
CA PHE A 69 -38.24 -24.69 -15.89
C PHE A 69 -37.66 -24.56 -14.48
N VAL A 70 -37.16 -23.35 -14.19
CA VAL A 70 -36.73 -22.93 -12.84
C VAL A 70 -37.30 -21.54 -12.55
N PRO A 71 -37.89 -21.32 -11.37
CA PRO A 71 -38.42 -20.01 -11.01
C PRO A 71 -37.35 -18.93 -11.09
N VAL A 72 -37.72 -17.75 -11.56
CA VAL A 72 -36.81 -16.59 -11.65
C VAL A 72 -36.18 -16.25 -10.30
N LYS A 73 -36.96 -16.40 -9.22
CA LYS A 73 -36.47 -16.17 -7.85
C LYS A 73 -35.33 -17.12 -7.51
N SER A 74 -35.46 -18.39 -7.83
CA SER A 74 -34.43 -19.41 -7.58
C SER A 74 -33.14 -19.16 -8.39
N LEU A 75 -33.26 -18.71 -9.65
CA LEU A 75 -32.08 -18.31 -10.44
C LEU A 75 -31.37 -17.10 -9.85
N ASN A 76 -32.09 -16.11 -9.34
CA ASN A 76 -31.52 -14.95 -8.70
C ASN A 76 -30.83 -15.31 -7.38
N GLU A 77 -31.43 -16.20 -6.60
CA GLU A 77 -30.87 -16.71 -5.35
C GLU A 77 -29.56 -17.46 -5.61
N LEU A 78 -29.59 -18.41 -6.57
CA LEU A 78 -28.44 -19.19 -6.99
C LEU A 78 -27.26 -18.27 -7.43
N ARG A 79 -27.56 -17.24 -8.22
CA ARG A 79 -26.57 -16.25 -8.63
C ARG A 79 -25.98 -15.50 -7.44
N ARG A 80 -26.81 -15.02 -6.50
CA ARG A 80 -26.35 -14.31 -5.30
C ARG A 80 -25.43 -15.18 -4.46
N GLN A 81 -25.84 -16.41 -4.21
CA GLN A 81 -25.07 -17.36 -3.44
C GLN A 81 -23.74 -17.65 -4.13
N ALA A 82 -23.71 -17.88 -5.43
CA ALA A 82 -22.50 -18.14 -6.18
C ALA A 82 -21.53 -16.94 -6.14
N CYS A 83 -22.03 -15.70 -6.21
CA CYS A 83 -21.20 -14.50 -6.05
C CYS A 83 -20.59 -14.40 -4.64
N MET A 84 -21.39 -14.65 -3.60
CA MET A 84 -20.91 -14.64 -2.21
C MET A 84 -19.85 -15.71 -1.96
N GLU A 85 -20.06 -16.92 -2.43
CA GLU A 85 -19.10 -18.01 -2.28
C GLU A 85 -17.81 -17.72 -3.05
N LEU A 86 -17.90 -17.19 -4.27
CA LEU A 86 -16.72 -16.80 -5.04
C LEU A 86 -15.94 -15.68 -4.33
N GLN A 87 -16.62 -14.67 -3.80
CA GLN A 87 -15.99 -13.60 -3.04
C GLN A 87 -15.28 -14.14 -1.79
N SER A 88 -15.94 -15.02 -1.03
CA SER A 88 -15.37 -15.66 0.15
C SER A 88 -14.13 -16.50 -0.20
N ALA A 89 -14.20 -17.27 -1.28
CA ALA A 89 -13.10 -18.10 -1.74
C ALA A 89 -11.89 -17.25 -2.17
N ILE A 90 -12.13 -16.13 -2.86
CA ILE A 90 -11.06 -15.17 -3.25
C ILE A 90 -10.40 -14.55 -2.01
N LEU A 91 -11.21 -14.12 -1.04
CA LEU A 91 -10.69 -13.53 0.20
C LEU A 91 -9.88 -14.54 0.99
N SER A 92 -10.39 -15.77 1.13
CA SER A 92 -9.66 -16.83 1.84
C SER A 92 -8.36 -17.22 1.15
N HIS A 93 -8.35 -17.27 -0.18
CA HIS A 93 -7.13 -17.57 -0.95
C HIS A 93 -6.06 -16.48 -0.81
N ASN A 94 -6.47 -15.21 -0.73
CA ASN A 94 -5.57 -14.08 -0.63
C ASN A 94 -5.24 -13.70 0.83
N THR A 95 -5.94 -14.29 1.80
CA THR A 95 -5.60 -14.09 3.21
C THR A 95 -4.42 -15.01 3.53
N PRO A 96 -3.26 -14.48 3.95
CA PRO A 96 -2.15 -15.32 4.37
C PRO A 96 -2.64 -16.25 5.49
N ASP A 97 -2.29 -17.53 5.38
CA ASP A 97 -2.51 -18.47 6.46
C ASP A 97 -1.83 -17.90 7.70
N ARG A 98 -2.61 -17.42 8.66
CA ARG A 98 -2.09 -17.05 9.97
C ARG A 98 -1.72 -18.36 10.69
N ALA A 99 -0.77 -19.10 10.10
CA ALA A 99 -0.04 -20.07 10.86
C ALA A 99 0.38 -19.35 12.14
N SER A 100 0.03 -19.90 13.26
CA SER A 100 0.38 -19.40 14.59
C SER A 100 1.90 -19.27 14.64
N THR A 101 2.40 -18.15 14.16
CA THR A 101 3.76 -17.71 14.43
C THR A 101 3.78 -17.47 15.91
N THR A 102 4.23 -18.46 16.65
CA THR A 102 4.63 -18.29 18.04
C THR A 102 5.79 -17.30 17.99
N TYR A 103 5.47 -16.01 18.18
CA TYR A 103 6.50 -15.00 18.34
C TYR A 103 7.27 -15.38 19.59
N ALA A 104 8.53 -15.75 19.42
CA ALA A 104 9.42 -15.85 20.55
C ALA A 104 9.40 -14.50 21.28
N PRO A 105 9.22 -14.46 22.61
CA PRO A 105 9.24 -13.20 23.32
C PRO A 105 10.58 -12.53 23.08
N LEU A 106 10.54 -11.31 22.53
CA LEU A 106 11.75 -10.53 22.33
C LEU A 106 12.41 -10.30 23.67
N ASN A 107 13.63 -10.81 23.85
CA ASN A 107 14.48 -10.45 24.98
C ASN A 107 14.77 -8.95 24.90
N VAL A 108 13.97 -8.17 25.61
CA VAL A 108 14.19 -6.74 25.81
C VAL A 108 15.41 -6.61 26.70
N LYS A 109 16.59 -6.45 26.13
CA LYS A 109 17.72 -5.90 26.89
C LYS A 109 17.32 -4.47 27.22
N GLU A 110 17.10 -4.19 28.49
CA GLU A 110 16.98 -2.83 28.99
C GLU A 110 18.27 -2.10 28.59
N GLN A 111 18.16 -1.14 27.70
CA GLN A 111 19.28 -0.23 27.48
C GLN A 111 19.40 0.64 28.72
N PRO A 112 20.61 0.81 29.29
CA PRO A 112 20.79 1.74 30.38
C PRO A 112 20.28 3.11 29.93
N ALA A 113 19.57 3.80 30.82
CA ALA A 113 19.14 5.17 30.59
C ALA A 113 20.40 6.00 30.23
N SER A 114 20.59 6.28 28.96
CA SER A 114 21.61 7.23 28.54
C SER A 114 21.19 8.60 29.08
N ASP A 115 22.14 9.42 29.51
CA ASP A 115 21.90 10.84 29.83
C ASP A 115 21.31 11.50 28.57
N ILE A 116 19.98 11.55 28.51
CA ILE A 116 19.25 12.15 27.38
C ILE A 116 19.36 13.66 27.59
N THR A 117 20.36 14.25 26.96
CA THR A 117 20.36 15.70 26.77
C THR A 117 19.24 16.03 25.77
N ASN A 118 18.22 16.75 26.24
CA ASN A 118 17.13 17.20 25.40
C ASN A 118 17.69 18.08 24.26
N GLN A 119 17.70 17.55 23.02
CA GLN A 119 18.07 18.27 21.83
C GLN A 119 16.82 18.71 21.10
N LEU A 120 16.72 19.98 20.77
CA LEU A 120 15.61 20.52 20.01
C LEU A 120 16.00 20.67 18.54
N TYR A 121 15.18 20.08 17.66
CA TYR A 121 15.34 20.16 16.23
C TYR A 121 14.17 20.91 15.59
N ALA A 122 14.44 21.73 14.59
CA ALA A 122 13.42 22.47 13.83
C ALA A 122 13.41 22.01 12.37
N SER A 123 12.22 21.89 11.77
CA SER A 123 12.07 21.69 10.33
C SER A 123 11.70 23.00 9.66
N VAL A 124 12.42 23.36 8.59
CA VAL A 124 12.23 24.60 7.85
C VAL A 124 11.97 24.34 6.37
N THR A 125 11.00 25.08 5.83
CA THR A 125 10.57 24.99 4.42
C THR A 125 10.73 26.33 3.69
N THR A 126 11.04 27.41 4.41
CA THR A 126 11.28 28.74 3.83
C THR A 126 12.56 29.37 4.36
N LEU A 127 13.11 30.33 3.62
CA LEU A 127 14.30 31.05 4.02
C LEU A 127 14.07 31.87 5.30
N GLU A 128 12.89 32.49 5.44
CA GLU A 128 12.51 33.27 6.61
C GLU A 128 12.48 32.44 7.88
N GLN A 129 11.97 31.19 7.79
CA GLN A 129 12.01 30.24 8.91
C GLN A 129 13.46 29.91 9.28
N LEU A 130 14.34 29.66 8.29
CA LEU A 130 15.74 29.40 8.55
C LEU A 130 16.43 30.57 9.25
N GLU A 131 16.17 31.80 8.82
CA GLU A 131 16.71 33.02 9.44
C GLU A 131 16.35 33.15 10.92
N GLN A 132 15.13 32.74 11.31
CA GLN A 132 14.72 32.72 12.71
C GLN A 132 15.35 31.57 13.50
N VAL A 133 15.46 30.40 12.88
CA VAL A 133 15.99 29.20 13.53
C VAL A 133 17.49 29.29 13.79
N VAL A 134 18.27 29.93 12.89
CA VAL A 134 19.72 30.03 13.07
C VAL A 134 20.12 30.93 14.24
N VAL A 135 19.30 31.91 14.62
CA VAL A 135 19.54 32.80 15.77
C VAL A 135 18.97 32.25 17.08
N CYS A 136 18.20 31.17 17.07
CA CYS A 136 17.61 30.60 18.27
C CYS A 136 18.61 29.61 18.94
N PRO A 137 19.12 29.91 20.14
CA PRO A 137 20.18 29.10 20.76
C PRO A 137 19.69 27.75 21.25
N GLU A 138 18.40 27.58 21.52
CA GLU A 138 17.82 26.32 22.00
C GLU A 138 17.77 25.25 20.92
N ILE A 139 17.78 25.64 19.63
CA ILE A 139 17.73 24.72 18.51
C ILE A 139 19.13 24.21 18.20
N THR A 140 19.31 22.89 18.35
CA THR A 140 20.60 22.23 18.11
C THR A 140 20.74 21.68 16.72
N GLY A 141 19.61 21.35 16.03
CA GLY A 141 19.61 20.82 14.69
C GLY A 141 18.47 21.35 13.82
N VAL A 142 18.68 21.33 12.51
CA VAL A 142 17.75 21.90 11.54
C VAL A 142 17.56 20.93 10.38
N TYR A 143 16.31 20.54 10.12
CA TYR A 143 15.92 19.81 8.93
C TYR A 143 15.52 20.80 7.85
N ILE A 144 16.32 20.93 6.79
CA ILE A 144 16.10 21.85 5.68
C ILE A 144 15.41 21.12 4.54
N ALA A 145 14.22 21.57 4.14
CA ALA A 145 13.50 21.00 3.02
C ALA A 145 14.36 21.03 1.74
N ALA A 146 14.46 19.89 1.06
CA ALA A 146 15.27 19.75 -0.15
C ALA A 146 14.83 20.72 -1.25
N ASP A 147 13.53 21.02 -1.35
CA ASP A 147 12.99 21.98 -2.31
C ASP A 147 13.56 23.40 -2.12
N LEU A 148 13.88 23.78 -0.87
CA LEU A 148 14.47 25.07 -0.55
C LEU A 148 15.92 25.19 -1.06
N VAL A 149 16.65 24.08 -1.10
CA VAL A 149 18.06 24.03 -1.51
C VAL A 149 18.24 23.74 -2.99
N ILE A 150 17.24 23.14 -3.63
CA ILE A 150 17.24 22.88 -5.08
C ILE A 150 17.00 24.15 -5.89
N ASP A 151 16.27 25.10 -5.34
CA ASP A 151 16.07 26.40 -5.98
C ASP A 151 17.41 27.17 -5.99
N GLU A 152 18.01 27.29 -7.17
CA GLU A 152 19.32 27.92 -7.36
C GLU A 152 19.36 29.37 -6.90
N LYS A 153 18.21 30.08 -6.87
CA LYS A 153 18.12 31.45 -6.39
C LYS A 153 18.21 31.52 -4.87
N LEU A 154 17.62 30.54 -4.18
CA LEU A 154 17.57 30.46 -2.72
C LEU A 154 18.81 29.79 -2.14
N GLN A 155 19.39 28.82 -2.82
CA GLN A 155 20.49 27.98 -2.35
C GLN A 155 21.64 28.76 -1.74
N LYS A 156 22.09 29.83 -2.42
CA LYS A 156 23.19 30.68 -1.93
C LYS A 156 22.84 31.38 -0.61
N SER A 157 21.60 31.81 -0.48
CA SER A 157 21.12 32.50 0.75
C SER A 157 20.98 31.47 1.88
N VAL A 158 20.45 30.28 1.59
CA VAL A 158 20.35 29.18 2.57
C VAL A 158 21.73 28.83 3.10
N PHE A 159 22.69 28.56 2.22
CA PHE A 159 24.05 28.18 2.65
C PHE A 159 24.75 29.30 3.41
N ARG A 160 24.48 30.57 3.08
CA ARG A 160 24.98 31.69 3.86
C ARG A 160 24.43 31.69 5.27
N GLN A 161 23.12 31.46 5.44
CA GLN A 161 22.51 31.39 6.77
C GLN A 161 23.05 30.19 7.58
N MET A 162 23.20 29.04 6.97
CA MET A 162 23.80 27.87 7.64
C MET A 162 25.20 28.13 8.16
N LYS A 163 26.03 28.87 7.37
CA LYS A 163 27.38 29.27 7.77
C LYS A 163 27.41 30.31 8.90
N CYS A 164 26.32 31.05 9.12
CA CYS A 164 26.23 31.97 10.26
C CYS A 164 26.02 31.23 11.60
N ALA A 165 25.59 29.98 11.59
CA ALA A 165 25.40 29.17 12.79
C ALA A 165 26.05 27.78 12.61
N PRO A 166 27.39 27.70 12.56
CA PRO A 166 28.13 26.46 12.27
C PRO A 166 28.03 25.42 13.37
N ASP A 167 27.63 25.80 14.57
CA ASP A 167 27.45 24.89 15.71
C ASP A 167 26.17 24.06 15.62
N LYS A 168 25.26 24.41 14.71
CA LYS A 168 24.02 23.67 14.50
C LYS A 168 24.25 22.51 13.53
N LYS A 169 23.54 21.39 13.76
CA LYS A 169 23.53 20.23 12.86
C LYS A 169 22.49 20.45 11.77
N TYR A 170 22.87 20.35 10.52
CA TYR A 170 21.97 20.51 9.38
C TYR A 170 21.74 19.16 8.68
N TYR A 171 20.49 18.85 8.40
CA TYR A 171 20.08 17.63 7.70
C TYR A 171 19.25 18.01 6.47
N LEU A 172 19.48 17.36 5.35
CA LEU A 172 18.65 17.53 4.16
C LEU A 172 17.36 16.74 4.35
N ALA A 173 16.22 17.43 4.42
CA ALA A 173 14.93 16.77 4.54
C ALA A 173 14.37 16.48 3.15
N LEU A 174 14.26 15.20 2.78
CA LEU A 174 13.73 14.77 1.48
C LEU A 174 12.22 15.03 1.38
N PRO A 175 11.64 15.06 0.17
CA PRO A 175 10.22 15.35 -0.04
C PRO A 175 9.32 14.31 0.64
N TYR A 176 8.13 14.69 1.14
CA TYR A 176 7.18 13.72 1.71
C TYR A 176 6.72 12.65 0.73
N ILE A 177 6.71 12.95 -0.56
CA ILE A 177 6.25 12.06 -1.62
C ILE A 177 7.25 12.09 -2.77
N LEU A 178 7.88 10.95 -3.01
CA LEU A 178 8.74 10.74 -4.16
C LEU A 178 7.91 10.14 -5.31
N ARG A 179 7.73 10.90 -6.39
CA ARG A 179 6.99 10.45 -7.57
C ARG A 179 7.88 10.43 -8.80
N LYS A 180 7.49 9.72 -9.85
CA LYS A 180 8.24 9.62 -11.10
C LYS A 180 8.76 10.95 -11.63
N ARG A 181 7.98 12.03 -11.54
CA ARG A 181 8.41 13.39 -11.93
C ARG A 181 9.47 14.00 -11.01
N SER A 182 9.59 13.50 -9.79
CA SER A 182 10.59 13.95 -8.81
C SER A 182 11.95 13.28 -9.04
N TYR A 183 12.01 12.20 -9.81
CA TYR A 183 13.26 11.48 -10.07
C TYR A 183 14.31 12.33 -10.79
N GLY A 184 13.90 13.32 -11.58
CA GLY A 184 14.82 14.30 -12.18
C GLY A 184 15.60 15.16 -11.18
N PHE A 185 15.19 15.19 -9.91
CA PHE A 185 15.90 15.92 -8.85
C PHE A 185 16.81 15.01 -8.01
N LEU A 186 16.74 13.68 -8.15
CA LEU A 186 17.52 12.75 -7.32
C LEU A 186 19.02 12.97 -7.46
N GLU A 187 19.52 13.26 -8.66
CA GLU A 187 20.94 13.57 -8.88
C GLU A 187 21.35 14.86 -8.15
N LYS A 188 20.49 15.88 -8.11
CA LYS A 188 20.73 17.12 -7.38
C LYS A 188 20.74 16.85 -5.87
N TYR A 189 19.83 16.02 -5.36
CA TYR A 189 19.83 15.62 -3.94
C TYR A 189 21.11 14.85 -3.58
N ALA A 190 21.56 13.92 -4.42
CA ALA A 190 22.83 13.22 -4.20
C ALA A 190 24.01 14.16 -4.13
N GLN A 191 24.07 15.17 -5.02
CA GLN A 191 25.10 16.20 -4.99
C GLN A 191 25.08 17.03 -3.69
N LEU A 192 23.88 17.38 -3.20
CA LEU A 192 23.70 18.10 -1.95
C LEU A 192 24.14 17.28 -0.74
N LEU A 193 23.83 15.99 -0.72
CA LEU A 193 24.19 15.06 0.35
C LEU A 193 25.70 14.83 0.45
N ASN A 194 26.43 15.00 -0.65
CA ASN A 194 27.90 14.92 -0.68
C ASN A 194 28.60 16.22 -0.22
N MET A 195 27.83 17.24 0.18
CA MET A 195 28.41 18.49 0.71
C MET A 195 28.60 18.39 2.22
N ASP A 196 29.77 18.72 2.72
CA ASP A 196 30.13 18.71 4.15
C ASP A 196 29.24 19.58 5.05
N ILE A 197 28.37 20.39 4.47
CA ILE A 197 27.46 21.27 5.20
C ILE A 197 26.28 20.51 5.83
N PHE A 198 25.95 19.32 5.31
CA PHE A 198 24.90 18.46 5.85
C PHE A 198 25.50 17.31 6.66
N CYS A 199 25.05 17.15 7.90
CA CYS A 199 25.42 16.04 8.75
C CYS A 199 24.77 14.74 8.33
N GLY A 200 23.67 14.81 7.57
CA GLY A 200 22.90 13.64 7.16
C GLY A 200 21.61 14.01 6.43
N VAL A 201 20.72 13.03 6.35
CA VAL A 201 19.45 13.10 5.63
C VAL A 201 18.27 12.73 6.52
N LEU A 202 17.15 13.45 6.40
CA LEU A 202 15.87 13.09 6.98
C LEU A 202 15.03 12.36 5.92
N ILE A 203 14.81 11.06 6.13
CA ILE A 203 13.97 10.22 5.26
C ILE A 203 12.51 10.22 5.71
N ARG A 204 11.58 10.24 4.75
CA ARG A 204 10.15 10.37 4.98
C ARG A 204 9.31 9.24 4.42
N ASN A 205 9.92 8.39 3.58
CA ASN A 205 9.28 7.22 3.00
C ASN A 205 10.31 6.14 2.64
N MET A 206 9.83 4.94 2.34
CA MET A 206 10.69 3.80 2.03
C MET A 206 11.35 3.90 0.64
N GLU A 207 10.76 4.64 -0.29
CA GLU A 207 11.35 4.88 -1.61
C GLU A 207 12.63 5.71 -1.49
N GLU A 208 12.66 6.68 -0.58
CA GLU A 208 13.86 7.46 -0.28
C GLU A 208 14.96 6.61 0.35
N LEU A 209 14.59 5.73 1.29
CA LEU A 209 15.52 4.80 1.88
C LEU A 209 16.14 3.90 0.81
N GLN A 210 15.31 3.31 -0.06
CA GLN A 210 15.81 2.45 -1.14
C GLN A 210 16.74 3.22 -2.08
N TRP A 211 16.36 4.44 -2.48
CA TRP A 211 17.21 5.27 -3.33
C TRP A 211 18.56 5.59 -2.69
N LEU A 212 18.60 5.91 -1.39
CA LEU A 212 19.85 6.16 -0.67
C LEU A 212 20.75 4.93 -0.59
N LEU A 213 20.15 3.73 -0.43
CA LEU A 213 20.87 2.46 -0.51
C LEU A 213 21.42 2.20 -1.93
N ASP A 214 20.64 2.49 -2.96
CA ASP A 214 21.03 2.31 -4.36
C ASP A 214 22.21 3.21 -4.77
N ILE A 215 22.41 4.36 -4.11
CA ILE A 215 23.56 5.26 -4.34
C ILE A 215 24.68 5.08 -3.33
N ASP A 216 24.62 4.01 -2.51
CA ASP A 216 25.63 3.72 -1.46
C ASP A 216 25.89 4.91 -0.52
N TYR A 217 24.83 5.65 -0.13
CA TYR A 217 24.98 6.78 0.78
C TYR A 217 25.44 6.32 2.17
N SER A 218 26.57 6.82 2.62
CA SER A 218 27.22 6.44 3.88
C SER A 218 27.09 7.46 5.01
N GLY A 219 26.33 8.53 4.81
CA GLY A 219 26.08 9.55 5.83
C GLY A 219 25.05 9.14 6.86
N GLN A 220 24.75 10.05 7.81
CA GLN A 220 23.77 9.79 8.87
C GLN A 220 22.35 9.80 8.32
N TYR A 221 21.57 8.81 8.72
CA TYR A 221 20.13 8.72 8.44
C TYR A 221 19.32 9.14 9.67
N VAL A 222 18.26 9.91 9.44
CA VAL A 222 17.24 10.21 10.43
C VAL A 222 15.89 9.84 9.84
N SER A 223 15.07 9.08 10.54
CA SER A 223 13.71 8.76 10.09
C SER A 223 12.70 9.78 10.62
N ASP A 224 11.86 10.32 9.74
CA ASP A 224 10.73 11.15 10.11
C ASP A 224 9.58 10.28 10.64
N TYR A 225 8.62 10.88 11.37
CA TYR A 225 7.43 10.21 11.89
C TYR A 225 6.60 9.51 10.79
N THR A 226 6.71 9.90 9.55
CA THR A 226 6.03 9.29 8.40
C THR A 226 6.56 7.93 8.00
N VAL A 227 7.74 7.53 8.48
CA VAL A 227 8.31 6.17 8.27
C VAL A 227 7.69 5.14 9.23
N TYR A 228 6.78 5.55 10.11
CA TYR A 228 6.01 4.68 11.03
C TYR A 228 6.85 3.75 11.89
N PHE A 229 7.67 4.32 12.72
CA PHE A 229 8.56 3.64 13.63
C PHE A 229 7.86 3.35 14.99
N TRP A 230 7.04 2.30 15.07
CA TRP A 230 6.15 2.07 16.20
C TRP A 230 6.59 1.01 17.20
N ASN A 231 7.49 0.14 16.80
CA ASN A 231 7.88 -0.98 17.63
C ASN A 231 9.31 -1.45 17.35
N ARG A 232 9.80 -2.33 18.21
CA ARG A 232 11.17 -2.84 18.15
C ARG A 232 11.45 -3.67 16.86
N GLN A 233 10.43 -4.35 16.31
CA GLN A 233 10.60 -5.10 15.08
C GLN A 233 10.88 -4.15 13.90
N THR A 234 10.16 -3.03 13.84
CA THR A 234 10.43 -1.99 12.84
C THR A 234 11.81 -1.38 13.05
N SER A 235 12.24 -1.18 14.33
CA SER A 235 13.61 -0.75 14.65
C SER A 235 14.63 -1.71 14.08
N GLN A 236 14.53 -2.98 14.41
CA GLN A 236 15.46 -4.01 13.96
C GLN A 236 15.48 -4.14 12.43
N LEU A 237 14.34 -3.98 11.77
CA LEU A 237 14.27 -4.00 10.31
C LEU A 237 15.04 -2.83 9.72
N LEU A 238 14.84 -1.62 10.23
CA LEU A 238 15.54 -0.43 9.75
C LEU A 238 17.04 -0.49 10.09
N ASP A 239 17.41 -0.95 11.27
CA ASP A 239 18.80 -1.16 11.67
C ASP A 239 19.51 -2.17 10.73
N HIS A 240 18.78 -3.21 10.28
CA HIS A 240 19.30 -4.17 9.31
C HIS A 240 19.57 -3.53 7.93
N TYR A 241 18.69 -2.66 7.47
CA TYR A 241 18.85 -1.97 6.19
C TYR A 241 19.83 -0.80 6.26
N LEU A 242 19.90 -0.11 7.39
CA LEU A 242 20.74 1.08 7.56
C LEU A 242 22.15 0.77 8.09
N MET A 243 22.41 -0.49 8.50
CA MET A 243 23.67 -0.92 9.11
C MET A 243 24.15 0.03 10.22
N LEU A 244 23.22 0.48 11.07
CA LEU A 244 23.46 1.33 12.23
C LEU A 244 24.00 0.55 13.42
#